data_954da7f572d8840899422e4f2947d886
#
_entry.id   954da7f572d8840899422e4f2947d886
#
_cell.length_a   1.000
_cell.length_b   1.000
_cell.length_c   1.000
_cell.angle_alpha   90.00
_cell.angle_beta   90.00
_cell.angle_gamma   90.00
#
_symmetry.space_group_name_H-M   'P 1'
#
loop_
_entity.id
_entity.type
_entity.pdbx_description
1 polymer ?
#
loop_
_entity_poly.entity_id
_entity_poly.type
_entity_poly.pdbx_seq_one_letter_code
_entity_poly.pdbx_strand_id
1 'polypeptide(L)'
;MADLAGVNGQREKFRVVGKPNLPGRLSYGIATGIAKYGIDYVVPNMLHAKFLRSPYASARIKSVDTKKARKIPGVVDIITWEDEDIKNLSSGGGFMGPALPFLDNLADQEGAEVGVIVVAEDEDICEEALRQLDVKWEVLPHVVDILEGRKPDAPVIRPSPPPAKGGFGGSGMGGNNNPPKKGNVSYSNVNQGDVEAGFREADHIIEYNVNLPAFSGHIPNPTGSVAWWFDDPYHGEGKSLRIEGTPWGHDQVVGMYRMPAEKVFQECMF
;
A
#
# COMPACT_ATOMS: atom_id res chain seq x y z
N MET A 1 27.69 2.14 -30.16
CA MET A 1 26.24 2.11 -30.42
C MET A 1 25.94 0.81 -31.11
N ALA A 2 25.17 -0.08 -30.48
CA ALA A 2 24.76 -1.33 -31.13
C ALA A 2 23.83 -0.95 -32.30
N ASP A 3 24.06 -1.59 -33.43
CA ASP A 3 23.30 -1.39 -34.67
C ASP A 3 21.83 -1.78 -34.42
N LEU A 4 20.96 -0.80 -34.28
CA LEU A 4 19.52 -0.99 -34.13
C LEU A 4 18.80 -1.21 -35.48
N ALA A 5 19.54 -1.22 -36.61
CA ALA A 5 18.96 -1.37 -37.94
C ALA A 5 18.24 -2.70 -38.11
N GLY A 6 18.76 -3.79 -37.50
CA GLY A 6 18.08 -5.09 -37.52
C GLY A 6 16.74 -5.14 -36.78
N VAL A 7 16.59 -4.30 -35.73
CA VAL A 7 15.35 -4.20 -34.96
C VAL A 7 14.30 -3.39 -35.74
N ASN A 8 14.72 -2.34 -36.44
CA ASN A 8 13.80 -1.50 -37.23
C ASN A 8 13.21 -2.24 -38.44
N GLY A 9 14.01 -3.02 -39.16
CA GLY A 9 13.53 -3.82 -40.32
C GLY A 9 12.50 -4.89 -39.93
N GLN A 10 12.53 -5.42 -38.71
CA GLN A 10 11.51 -6.32 -38.20
C GLN A 10 10.22 -5.60 -37.76
N ARG A 11 10.31 -4.36 -37.26
CA ARG A 11 9.17 -3.57 -36.80
C ARG A 11 8.15 -3.26 -37.90
N GLU A 12 8.58 -3.16 -39.14
CA GLU A 12 7.68 -2.93 -40.29
C GLU A 12 6.74 -4.09 -40.56
N LYS A 13 7.10 -5.32 -40.12
CA LYS A 13 6.28 -6.52 -40.28
C LYS A 13 5.14 -6.63 -39.28
N PHE A 14 5.18 -5.89 -38.19
CA PHE A 14 4.15 -5.95 -37.16
C PHE A 14 3.02 -4.94 -37.47
N ARG A 15 1.77 -5.35 -37.20
CA ARG A 15 0.59 -4.48 -37.37
C ARG A 15 0.48 -3.41 -36.29
N VAL A 16 0.98 -3.67 -35.10
CA VAL A 16 0.82 -2.85 -33.90
C VAL A 16 2.17 -2.47 -33.33
N VAL A 17 3.00 -3.46 -33.01
CA VAL A 17 4.29 -3.24 -32.36
C VAL A 17 5.20 -2.39 -33.25
N GLY A 18 5.73 -1.31 -32.70
CA GLY A 18 6.66 -0.39 -33.39
C GLY A 18 5.99 0.56 -34.38
N LYS A 19 4.66 0.58 -34.49
CA LYS A 19 3.96 1.58 -35.31
C LYS A 19 3.86 2.92 -34.53
N PRO A 20 4.27 4.04 -35.15
CA PRO A 20 4.08 5.35 -34.54
C PRO A 20 2.60 5.73 -34.51
N ASN A 21 2.24 6.61 -33.61
CA ASN A 21 0.91 7.23 -33.53
C ASN A 21 -0.28 6.27 -33.30
N LEU A 22 -0.03 5.09 -32.75
CA LEU A 22 -1.13 4.29 -32.23
C LEU A 22 -1.62 4.91 -30.91
N PRO A 23 -2.87 5.38 -30.85
CA PRO A 23 -3.40 5.90 -29.60
C PRO A 23 -3.40 4.80 -28.55
N GLY A 24 -2.98 5.11 -27.34
CA GLY A 24 -3.17 4.21 -26.21
C GLY A 24 -4.67 3.88 -26.04
N ARG A 25 -4.98 2.69 -25.58
CA ARG A 25 -6.37 2.23 -25.40
C ARG A 25 -7.24 3.25 -24.65
N LEU A 26 -6.65 3.96 -23.74
CA LEU A 26 -7.32 4.89 -22.83
C LEU A 26 -7.19 6.36 -23.26
N SER A 27 -6.34 6.66 -24.25
CA SER A 27 -5.97 8.03 -24.60
C SER A 27 -7.16 8.92 -24.97
N TYR A 28 -8.14 8.35 -25.67
CA TYR A 28 -9.36 9.08 -26.05
C TYR A 28 -10.20 9.43 -24.82
N GLY A 29 -10.44 8.45 -23.95
CA GLY A 29 -11.22 8.64 -22.72
C GLY A 29 -10.59 9.68 -21.79
N ILE A 30 -9.27 9.66 -21.65
CA ILE A 30 -8.52 10.63 -20.84
C ILE A 30 -8.61 12.03 -21.47
N ALA A 31 -8.33 12.15 -22.77
CA ALA A 31 -8.33 13.42 -23.48
C ALA A 31 -9.70 14.11 -23.54
N THR A 32 -10.76 13.33 -23.51
CA THR A 32 -12.16 13.82 -23.57
C THR A 32 -12.83 13.97 -22.21
N GLY A 33 -12.17 13.53 -21.10
CA GLY A 33 -12.74 13.55 -19.76
C GLY A 33 -13.83 12.49 -19.53
N ILE A 34 -13.95 11.51 -20.42
CA ILE A 34 -14.91 10.40 -20.26
C ILE A 34 -14.36 9.32 -19.31
N ALA A 35 -13.03 9.22 -19.23
CA ALA A 35 -12.36 8.29 -18.32
C ALA A 35 -12.69 8.64 -16.87
N LYS A 36 -13.09 7.62 -16.10
CA LYS A 36 -13.39 7.77 -14.67
C LYS A 36 -12.25 7.23 -13.83
N TYR A 37 -11.83 8.03 -12.86
CA TYR A 37 -10.89 7.65 -11.83
C TYR A 37 -11.64 7.22 -10.55
N GLY A 38 -10.93 6.62 -9.59
CA GLY A 38 -11.56 6.10 -8.39
C GLY A 38 -12.46 7.11 -7.65
N ILE A 39 -12.06 8.40 -7.63
CA ILE A 39 -12.80 9.49 -6.99
C ILE A 39 -14.08 9.88 -7.76
N ASP A 40 -14.20 9.54 -9.04
CA ASP A 40 -15.35 9.90 -9.88
C ASP A 40 -16.50 8.90 -9.76
N TYR A 41 -16.32 7.84 -8.99
CA TYR A 41 -17.34 6.83 -8.76
C TYR A 41 -18.29 7.28 -7.66
N VAL A 42 -19.56 7.43 -8.03
CA VAL A 42 -20.63 7.72 -7.09
C VAL A 42 -21.70 6.65 -7.22
N VAL A 43 -21.97 5.96 -6.14
CA VAL A 43 -23.02 4.95 -6.03
C VAL A 43 -24.14 5.53 -5.18
N PRO A 44 -25.42 5.36 -5.56
CA PRO A 44 -26.53 5.84 -4.73
C PRO A 44 -26.44 5.33 -3.29
N ASN A 45 -26.62 6.24 -2.34
CA ASN A 45 -26.53 5.95 -0.90
C ASN A 45 -25.17 5.40 -0.43
N MET A 46 -24.07 5.68 -1.16
CA MET A 46 -22.76 5.27 -0.68
C MET A 46 -22.41 6.01 0.60
N LEU A 47 -21.65 5.34 1.44
CA LEU A 47 -21.04 5.92 2.63
C LEU A 47 -19.59 6.29 2.33
N HIS A 48 -19.09 7.26 3.06
CA HIS A 48 -17.71 7.69 3.02
C HIS A 48 -16.96 7.16 4.22
N ALA A 49 -15.69 6.79 4.02
CA ALA A 49 -14.83 6.29 5.08
C ALA A 49 -13.50 7.05 5.08
N LYS A 50 -13.10 7.54 6.26
CA LYS A 50 -11.81 8.22 6.44
C LYS A 50 -11.08 7.66 7.66
N PHE A 51 -9.76 7.55 7.51
CA PHE A 51 -8.87 7.08 8.57
C PHE A 51 -8.43 8.23 9.49
N LEU A 52 -8.25 7.90 10.77
CA LEU A 52 -7.47 8.74 11.67
C LEU A 52 -6.00 8.74 11.21
N ARG A 53 -5.38 9.91 11.15
CA ARG A 53 -3.98 10.07 10.79
C ARG A 53 -3.16 10.51 12.00
N SER A 54 -1.97 9.91 12.14
CA SER A 54 -1.06 10.26 13.22
C SER A 54 -0.46 11.66 13.03
N PRO A 55 -0.50 12.53 14.06
CA PRO A 55 0.23 13.80 14.03
C PRO A 55 1.71 13.65 14.47
N TYR A 56 2.17 12.44 14.72
CA TYR A 56 3.50 12.15 15.25
C TYR A 56 4.28 11.23 14.34
N ALA A 57 5.59 11.41 14.29
CA ALA A 57 6.51 10.58 13.53
C ALA A 57 6.58 9.12 14.03
N SER A 58 6.39 8.91 15.32
CA SER A 58 6.23 7.58 15.94
C SER A 58 5.38 7.69 17.18
N ALA A 59 4.27 6.99 17.20
CA ALA A 59 3.34 7.02 18.33
C ALA A 59 2.47 5.76 18.37
N ARG A 60 1.91 5.50 19.54
CA ARG A 60 0.92 4.46 19.76
C ARG A 60 -0.37 5.07 20.30
N ILE A 61 -1.51 4.63 19.77
CA ILE A 61 -2.80 4.94 20.38
C ILE A 61 -2.97 4.03 21.61
N LYS A 62 -3.11 4.66 22.79
CA LYS A 62 -3.44 3.93 24.04
C LYS A 62 -4.92 3.70 24.21
N SER A 63 -5.71 4.68 23.84
CA SER A 63 -7.18 4.61 23.88
C SER A 63 -7.78 5.68 23.00
N VAL A 64 -9.01 5.45 22.58
CA VAL A 64 -9.83 6.42 21.87
C VAL A 64 -11.22 6.46 22.49
N ASP A 65 -11.74 7.67 22.81
CA ASP A 65 -13.15 7.84 23.14
C ASP A 65 -13.91 8.37 21.92
N THR A 66 -14.82 7.54 21.42
CA THR A 66 -15.62 7.80 20.22
C THR A 66 -17.00 8.39 20.52
N LYS A 67 -17.37 8.55 21.81
CA LYS A 67 -18.75 8.90 22.24
C LYS A 67 -19.26 10.21 21.69
N LYS A 68 -18.40 11.23 21.56
CA LYS A 68 -18.78 12.52 20.99
C LYS A 68 -18.96 12.42 19.49
N ALA A 69 -18.02 11.78 18.80
CA ALA A 69 -18.03 11.59 17.36
C ALA A 69 -19.25 10.77 16.91
N ARG A 70 -19.62 9.71 17.62
CA ARG A 70 -20.81 8.89 17.33
C ARG A 70 -22.14 9.63 17.45
N LYS A 71 -22.18 10.81 18.08
CA LYS A 71 -23.39 11.63 18.22
C LYS A 71 -23.59 12.62 17.07
N ILE A 72 -22.62 12.77 16.20
CA ILE A 72 -22.70 13.68 15.07
C ILE A 72 -23.72 13.10 14.07
N PRO A 73 -24.73 13.88 13.67
CA PRO A 73 -25.70 13.42 12.67
C PRO A 73 -24.99 13.04 11.36
N GLY A 74 -25.37 11.92 10.77
CA GLY A 74 -24.77 11.37 9.56
C GLY A 74 -23.57 10.47 9.79
N VAL A 75 -23.04 10.36 11.02
CA VAL A 75 -22.07 9.31 11.37
C VAL A 75 -22.81 7.98 11.47
N VAL A 76 -22.38 7.01 10.66
CA VAL A 76 -22.98 5.67 10.60
C VAL A 76 -22.25 4.72 11.53
N ASP A 77 -20.93 4.72 11.48
CA ASP A 77 -20.10 3.89 12.37
C ASP A 77 -18.71 4.47 12.59
N ILE A 78 -18.06 4.02 13.66
CA ILE A 78 -16.64 4.29 13.95
C ILE A 78 -16.01 2.97 14.32
N ILE A 79 -15.13 2.50 13.46
CA ILE A 79 -14.42 1.22 13.57
C ILE A 79 -13.08 1.46 14.23
N THR A 80 -12.67 0.61 15.14
CA THR A 80 -11.40 0.73 15.87
C THR A 80 -10.56 -0.55 15.74
N TRP A 81 -9.28 -0.46 16.04
CA TRP A 81 -8.37 -1.62 16.05
C TRP A 81 -8.74 -2.68 17.13
N GLU A 82 -9.59 -2.32 18.09
CA GLU A 82 -10.04 -3.21 19.16
C GLU A 82 -11.28 -4.00 18.80
N ASP A 83 -11.96 -3.64 17.71
CA ASP A 83 -13.19 -4.31 17.29
C ASP A 83 -12.91 -5.77 16.89
N GLU A 84 -13.77 -6.68 17.37
CA GLU A 84 -13.59 -8.12 17.22
C GLU A 84 -13.43 -8.56 15.74
N ASP A 85 -14.17 -7.93 14.85
CA ASP A 85 -14.14 -8.24 13.42
C ASP A 85 -12.86 -7.73 12.73
N ILE A 86 -12.15 -6.79 13.35
CA ILE A 86 -11.00 -6.10 12.78
C ILE A 86 -9.68 -6.61 13.35
N LYS A 87 -9.58 -6.83 14.63
CA LYS A 87 -8.33 -7.13 15.33
C LYS A 87 -7.58 -8.37 14.82
N ASN A 88 -8.28 -9.28 14.17
CA ASN A 88 -7.71 -10.49 13.59
C ASN A 88 -7.45 -10.39 12.08
N LEU A 89 -7.82 -9.26 11.46
CA LEU A 89 -7.54 -9.02 10.07
C LEU A 89 -6.10 -8.53 9.90
N SER A 90 -5.48 -8.96 8.82
CA SER A 90 -4.14 -8.50 8.44
C SER A 90 -4.12 -8.07 6.99
N SER A 91 -3.33 -7.05 6.70
CA SER A 91 -3.07 -6.55 5.35
C SER A 91 -1.61 -6.79 4.98
N GLY A 92 -1.34 -6.92 3.69
CA GLY A 92 0.01 -7.19 3.20
C GLY A 92 0.41 -8.65 3.38
N GLY A 93 1.71 -8.87 3.42
CA GLY A 93 2.31 -10.20 3.41
C GLY A 93 2.73 -10.64 2.02
N GLY A 94 3.43 -11.76 1.91
CA GLY A 94 3.93 -12.28 0.65
C GLY A 94 5.09 -11.45 0.08
N PHE A 95 5.03 -11.12 -1.21
CA PHE A 95 6.08 -10.39 -1.92
C PHE A 95 6.33 -8.97 -1.38
N MET A 96 5.28 -8.32 -0.87
CA MET A 96 5.33 -6.92 -0.40
C MET A 96 5.83 -6.76 1.05
N GLY A 97 6.16 -7.85 1.73
CA GLY A 97 6.67 -7.79 3.10
C GLY A 97 5.85 -8.60 4.09
N PRO A 98 6.05 -8.39 5.40
CA PRO A 98 5.29 -9.10 6.42
C PRO A 98 3.83 -8.64 6.45
N ALA A 99 2.94 -9.54 6.84
CA ALA A 99 1.56 -9.17 7.14
C ALA A 99 1.53 -8.24 8.37
N LEU A 100 0.80 -7.15 8.25
CA LEU A 100 0.56 -6.19 9.34
C LEU A 100 -0.91 -6.25 9.75
N PRO A 101 -1.27 -5.84 10.98
CA PRO A 101 -2.66 -5.65 11.33
C PRO A 101 -3.36 -4.76 10.31
N PHE A 102 -4.59 -5.09 9.93
CA PHE A 102 -5.35 -4.29 8.97
C PHE A 102 -5.54 -2.86 9.48
N LEU A 103 -5.86 -2.72 10.75
CA LEU A 103 -5.96 -1.46 11.45
C LEU A 103 -5.04 -1.52 12.68
N ASP A 104 -3.84 -0.94 12.55
CA ASP A 104 -2.82 -0.95 13.58
C ASP A 104 -2.96 0.29 14.49
N ASN A 105 -2.65 0.14 15.77
CA ASN A 105 -2.60 1.27 16.71
C ASN A 105 -1.20 1.92 16.79
N LEU A 106 -0.23 1.45 16.00
CA LEU A 106 1.15 1.96 15.94
C LEU A 106 1.37 2.78 14.68
N ALA A 107 1.66 4.06 14.85
CA ALA A 107 2.14 4.94 13.79
C ALA A 107 3.66 4.91 13.72
N ASP A 108 4.21 4.69 12.55
CA ASP A 108 5.64 4.68 12.26
C ASP A 108 6.10 5.84 11.37
N GLN A 109 5.18 6.73 11.04
CA GLN A 109 5.44 8.00 10.35
C GLN A 109 4.32 9.01 10.62
N GLU A 110 4.62 10.30 10.47
CA GLU A 110 3.60 11.34 10.47
C GLU A 110 2.64 11.15 9.29
N GLY A 111 1.34 11.33 9.53
CA GLY A 111 0.30 11.09 8.53
C GLY A 111 -0.09 9.63 8.33
N ALA A 112 0.53 8.66 9.03
CA ALA A 112 0.14 7.27 8.97
C ALA A 112 -1.34 7.08 9.35
N GLU A 113 -2.03 6.25 8.60
CA GLU A 113 -3.42 5.84 8.86
C GLU A 113 -3.43 4.81 9.98
N VAL A 114 -4.06 5.14 11.10
CA VAL A 114 -3.94 4.34 12.32
C VAL A 114 -5.24 4.23 13.10
N GLY A 115 -5.48 3.09 13.62
CA GLY A 115 -6.35 2.79 14.75
C GLY A 115 -7.84 3.05 14.61
N VAL A 116 -8.28 3.97 13.76
CA VAL A 116 -9.71 4.36 13.67
C VAL A 116 -10.10 4.66 12.22
N ILE A 117 -11.27 4.15 11.85
CA ILE A 117 -11.98 4.52 10.61
C ILE A 117 -13.32 5.10 11.00
N VAL A 118 -13.63 6.28 10.50
CA VAL A 118 -14.98 6.86 10.60
C VAL A 118 -15.73 6.60 9.31
N VAL A 119 -16.96 6.12 9.42
CA VAL A 119 -17.89 5.89 8.32
C VAL A 119 -19.09 6.82 8.49
N ALA A 120 -19.38 7.62 7.46
CA ALA A 120 -20.46 8.61 7.50
C ALA A 120 -21.13 8.77 6.12
N GLU A 121 -22.24 9.50 6.10
CA GLU A 121 -23.00 9.80 4.88
C GLU A 121 -22.28 10.77 3.94
N ASP A 122 -21.29 11.51 4.46
CA ASP A 122 -20.54 12.52 3.73
C ASP A 122 -19.09 12.61 4.23
N GLU A 123 -18.17 13.08 3.37
CA GLU A 123 -16.75 13.22 3.73
C GLU A 123 -16.50 14.28 4.80
N ASP A 124 -17.23 15.41 4.76
CA ASP A 124 -17.08 16.49 5.73
C ASP A 124 -17.54 16.03 7.12
N ILE A 125 -18.58 15.19 7.17
CA ILE A 125 -19.03 14.54 8.41
C ILE A 125 -17.96 13.60 8.96
N CYS A 126 -17.29 12.83 8.10
CA CYS A 126 -16.15 11.99 8.52
C CYS A 126 -15.05 12.84 9.18
N GLU A 127 -14.69 13.97 8.55
CA GLU A 127 -13.65 14.85 9.07
C GLU A 127 -14.03 15.51 10.39
N GLU A 128 -15.29 15.97 10.51
CA GLU A 128 -15.76 16.52 11.78
C GLU A 128 -15.75 15.46 12.89
N ALA A 129 -16.18 14.25 12.57
CA ALA A 129 -16.14 13.15 13.53
C ALA A 129 -14.72 12.79 13.97
N LEU A 130 -13.75 12.76 13.02
CA LEU A 130 -12.35 12.56 13.35
C LEU A 130 -11.80 13.64 14.29
N ARG A 131 -12.19 14.92 14.09
CA ARG A 131 -11.81 16.03 14.99
C ARG A 131 -12.40 15.90 16.40
N GLN A 132 -13.54 15.22 16.55
CA GLN A 132 -14.23 15.03 17.85
C GLN A 132 -13.77 13.77 18.60
N LEU A 133 -12.86 12.99 18.04
CA LEU A 133 -12.25 11.85 18.75
C LEU A 133 -11.36 12.36 19.88
N ASP A 134 -11.49 11.79 21.09
CA ASP A 134 -10.51 11.99 22.16
C ASP A 134 -9.49 10.85 22.12
N VAL A 135 -8.36 11.11 21.47
CA VAL A 135 -7.29 10.13 21.26
C VAL A 135 -6.17 10.34 22.25
N LYS A 136 -5.83 9.32 23.02
CA LYS A 136 -4.68 9.31 23.93
C LYS A 136 -3.48 8.69 23.24
N TRP A 137 -2.53 9.53 22.86
CA TRP A 137 -1.29 9.14 22.22
C TRP A 137 -0.17 8.89 23.24
N GLU A 138 0.62 7.87 22.98
CA GLU A 138 1.94 7.68 23.55
C GLU A 138 2.96 7.96 22.46
N VAL A 139 3.65 9.09 22.57
CA VAL A 139 4.72 9.46 21.64
C VAL A 139 5.93 8.58 21.93
N LEU A 140 6.46 7.96 20.89
CA LEU A 140 7.57 7.02 20.96
C LEU A 140 8.86 7.66 20.44
N PRO A 141 10.03 7.20 20.91
CA PRO A 141 11.30 7.58 20.33
C PRO A 141 11.32 7.29 18.82
N HIS A 142 11.87 8.21 18.04
CA HIS A 142 11.96 8.06 16.58
C HIS A 142 13.30 8.54 16.06
N VAL A 143 13.63 8.17 14.84
CA VAL A 143 14.80 8.61 14.12
C VAL A 143 14.40 8.90 12.68
N VAL A 144 14.80 10.07 12.18
CA VAL A 144 14.47 10.55 10.82
C VAL A 144 15.67 10.43 9.89
N ASP A 145 16.87 10.66 10.42
CA ASP A 145 18.11 10.54 9.65
C ASP A 145 18.46 9.06 9.41
N ILE A 146 18.73 8.73 8.15
CA ILE A 146 19.03 7.35 7.74
C ILE A 146 20.35 6.83 8.32
N LEU A 147 21.36 7.69 8.51
CA LEU A 147 22.65 7.30 9.07
C LEU A 147 22.53 7.09 10.57
N GLU A 148 21.78 7.95 11.26
CA GLU A 148 21.45 7.77 12.67
C GLU A 148 20.61 6.49 12.88
N GLY A 149 19.67 6.22 11.98
CA GLY A 149 18.82 5.00 12.02
C GLY A 149 19.59 3.70 11.88
N ARG A 150 20.80 3.72 11.34
CA ARG A 150 21.69 2.55 11.21
C ARG A 150 22.47 2.22 12.48
N LYS A 151 22.54 3.13 13.44
CA LYS A 151 23.29 2.92 14.67
C LYS A 151 22.68 1.78 15.51
N PRO A 152 23.50 1.01 16.23
CA PRO A 152 23.01 -0.12 17.02
C PRO A 152 22.03 0.27 18.15
N ASP A 153 22.11 1.49 18.62
CA ASP A 153 21.32 2.09 19.71
C ASP A 153 20.16 2.94 19.19
N ALA A 154 19.98 3.03 17.86
CA ALA A 154 18.87 3.76 17.28
C ALA A 154 17.51 3.17 17.69
N PRO A 155 16.50 4.02 17.96
CA PRO A 155 15.16 3.55 18.22
C PRO A 155 14.66 2.66 17.09
N VAL A 156 14.12 1.48 17.42
CA VAL A 156 13.51 0.58 16.43
C VAL A 156 12.12 1.09 16.12
N ILE A 157 11.91 1.55 14.89
CA ILE A 157 10.67 2.18 14.44
C ILE A 157 9.52 1.17 14.47
N ARG A 158 9.76 0.00 13.86
CA ARG A 158 8.79 -1.10 13.91
C ARG A 158 9.53 -2.42 14.12
N PRO A 159 9.25 -3.13 15.21
CA PRO A 159 9.79 -4.47 15.41
C PRO A 159 9.43 -5.36 14.22
N SER A 160 10.40 -6.08 13.68
CA SER A 160 10.10 -7.05 12.63
C SER A 160 9.22 -8.16 13.21
N PRO A 161 8.10 -8.50 12.60
CA PRO A 161 7.39 -9.72 12.95
C PRO A 161 8.31 -10.92 12.72
N PRO A 162 8.13 -12.01 13.46
CA PRO A 162 8.87 -13.23 13.20
C PRO A 162 8.67 -13.66 11.74
N PRO A 163 9.70 -14.23 11.09
CA PRO A 163 9.59 -14.66 9.70
C PRO A 163 8.40 -15.62 9.56
N ALA A 164 7.52 -15.32 8.61
CA ALA A 164 6.36 -16.15 8.33
C ALA A 164 6.85 -17.54 7.88
N LYS A 165 6.47 -18.59 8.61
CA LYS A 165 6.74 -19.95 8.20
C LYS A 165 5.97 -20.25 6.92
N GLY A 166 6.66 -20.33 5.78
CA GLY A 166 6.10 -20.85 4.52
C GLY A 166 5.40 -19.85 3.60
N GLY A 167 5.59 -18.55 3.74
CA GLY A 167 5.09 -17.56 2.78
C GLY A 167 6.00 -17.42 1.56
N PHE A 168 5.41 -17.20 0.38
CA PHE A 168 6.12 -16.90 -0.88
C PHE A 168 7.01 -15.64 -0.76
N GLY A 169 6.80 -14.80 0.25
CA GLY A 169 7.55 -13.59 0.57
C GLY A 169 8.94 -13.81 1.19
N GLY A 170 9.30 -15.06 1.53
CA GLY A 170 10.66 -15.39 1.99
C GLY A 170 11.67 -15.51 0.86
N SER A 171 11.24 -15.50 -0.40
CA SER A 171 12.10 -15.58 -1.58
C SER A 171 12.08 -14.30 -2.42
N GLY A 172 11.93 -13.14 -1.80
CA GLY A 172 12.32 -11.89 -2.46
C GLY A 172 13.74 -12.06 -2.99
N MET A 173 14.04 -11.67 -4.22
CA MET A 173 15.23 -11.84 -5.06
C MET A 173 16.61 -12.13 -4.40
N GLY A 174 16.66 -12.33 -3.12
CA GLY A 174 17.81 -12.83 -2.34
C GLY A 174 17.33 -14.01 -1.51
N GLY A 175 17.74 -15.22 -1.86
CA GLY A 175 17.30 -16.47 -1.26
C GLY A 175 17.29 -16.49 0.27
N ASN A 176 16.73 -17.56 0.85
CA ASN A 176 16.51 -17.83 2.29
C ASN A 176 17.71 -17.65 3.26
N ASN A 177 18.81 -17.02 2.81
CA ASN A 177 20.03 -16.81 3.56
C ASN A 177 20.21 -15.38 4.09
N ASN A 178 19.19 -14.52 3.98
CA ASN A 178 19.30 -13.20 4.57
C ASN A 178 19.28 -13.31 6.10
N PRO A 179 20.26 -12.72 6.78
CA PRO A 179 20.27 -12.69 8.22
C PRO A 179 19.01 -11.95 8.73
N PRO A 180 18.52 -12.27 9.93
CA PRO A 180 17.36 -11.59 10.49
C PRO A 180 17.64 -10.09 10.58
N LYS A 181 16.59 -9.29 10.34
CA LYS A 181 16.65 -7.84 10.49
C LYS A 181 17.17 -7.47 11.87
N LYS A 182 18.20 -6.63 11.94
CA LYS A 182 18.74 -6.11 13.18
C LYS A 182 18.44 -4.62 13.28
N GLY A 183 17.62 -4.25 14.24
CA GLY A 183 17.18 -2.86 14.40
C GLY A 183 16.40 -2.39 13.17
N ASN A 184 16.77 -1.24 12.61
CA ASN A 184 16.16 -0.65 11.42
C ASN A 184 16.80 -1.10 10.11
N VAL A 185 17.78 -2.00 10.14
CA VAL A 185 18.56 -2.41 8.97
C VAL A 185 18.11 -3.77 8.46
N SER A 186 17.77 -3.84 7.18
CA SER A 186 17.60 -5.10 6.44
C SER A 186 18.87 -5.41 5.66
N TYR A 187 19.27 -6.65 5.70
CA TYR A 187 20.45 -7.13 4.97
C TYR A 187 20.02 -8.01 3.81
N SER A 188 20.63 -7.78 2.66
CA SER A 188 20.59 -8.70 1.53
C SER A 188 22.01 -9.17 1.28
N ASN A 189 22.21 -10.49 1.23
CA ASN A 189 23.53 -11.08 1.00
C ASN A 189 23.55 -11.69 -0.41
N VAL A 190 24.24 -11.01 -1.31
CA VAL A 190 24.48 -11.51 -2.66
C VAL A 190 26.00 -11.72 -2.78
N ASN A 191 26.40 -12.94 -3.09
CA ASN A 191 27.80 -13.29 -3.30
C ASN A 191 27.96 -13.88 -4.70
N GLN A 192 28.68 -13.16 -5.58
CA GLN A 192 28.95 -13.58 -6.94
C GLN A 192 30.38 -13.22 -7.32
N GLY A 193 31.14 -14.22 -7.68
CA GLY A 193 32.57 -14.08 -8.04
C GLY A 193 33.48 -13.84 -6.84
N ASP A 194 34.70 -13.39 -7.12
CA ASP A 194 35.68 -12.96 -6.11
C ASP A 194 35.91 -11.46 -6.19
N VAL A 195 35.25 -10.74 -5.25
CA VAL A 195 35.27 -9.27 -5.17
C VAL A 195 36.68 -8.75 -4.89
N GLU A 196 37.45 -9.44 -4.01
CA GLU A 196 38.77 -9.04 -3.64
C GLU A 196 39.79 -9.23 -4.82
N ALA A 197 39.64 -10.30 -5.59
CA ALA A 197 40.39 -10.48 -6.81
C ALA A 197 40.06 -9.38 -7.83
N GLY A 198 38.77 -9.05 -8.00
CA GLY A 198 38.35 -7.97 -8.89
C GLY A 198 38.95 -6.62 -8.54
N PHE A 199 39.00 -6.25 -7.26
CA PHE A 199 39.66 -5.01 -6.82
C PHE A 199 41.19 -5.03 -7.04
N ARG A 200 41.84 -6.18 -6.87
CA ARG A 200 43.31 -6.29 -7.12
C ARG A 200 43.65 -6.19 -8.61
N GLU A 201 42.81 -6.68 -9.47
CA GLU A 201 43.00 -6.72 -10.93
C GLU A 201 42.53 -5.46 -11.66
N ALA A 202 41.78 -4.58 -10.98
CA ALA A 202 41.24 -3.37 -11.58
C ALA A 202 42.33 -2.34 -11.88
N ASP A 203 42.41 -1.84 -13.11
CA ASP A 203 43.29 -0.74 -13.51
C ASP A 203 42.93 0.56 -12.82
N HIS A 204 41.63 0.79 -12.59
CA HIS A 204 41.08 1.99 -11.94
C HIS A 204 39.94 1.63 -11.00
N ILE A 205 39.97 2.19 -9.79
CA ILE A 205 38.90 2.09 -8.81
C ILE A 205 38.27 3.47 -8.66
N ILE A 206 36.96 3.55 -8.83
CA ILE A 206 36.21 4.80 -8.68
C ILE A 206 35.20 4.61 -7.55
N GLU A 207 35.23 5.51 -6.57
CA GLU A 207 34.31 5.51 -5.43
C GLU A 207 33.43 6.76 -5.50
N TYR A 208 32.11 6.56 -5.33
CA TYR A 208 31.14 7.63 -5.30
C TYR A 208 30.25 7.53 -4.06
N ASN A 209 29.94 8.68 -3.49
CA ASN A 209 28.88 8.81 -2.51
C ASN A 209 27.68 9.53 -3.16
N VAL A 210 26.57 8.82 -3.27
CA VAL A 210 25.34 9.33 -3.87
C VAL A 210 24.29 9.50 -2.78
N ASN A 211 23.81 10.72 -2.61
CA ASN A 211 22.72 11.04 -1.71
C ASN A 211 21.49 11.47 -2.52
N LEU A 212 20.43 10.65 -2.45
CA LEU A 212 19.16 10.95 -3.08
C LEU A 212 18.17 11.37 -1.99
N PRO A 213 17.61 12.60 -2.07
CA PRO A 213 16.56 13.00 -1.14
C PRO A 213 15.30 12.16 -1.32
N ALA A 214 14.48 12.11 -0.28
CA ALA A 214 13.14 11.53 -0.39
C ALA A 214 12.35 12.28 -1.46
N PHE A 215 11.73 11.51 -2.34
CA PHE A 215 11.01 12.04 -3.49
C PHE A 215 9.60 11.43 -3.51
N SER A 216 8.60 12.29 -3.63
CA SER A 216 7.22 11.86 -3.78
C SER A 216 6.87 11.79 -5.27
N GLY A 217 6.35 10.65 -5.70
CA GLY A 217 5.93 10.45 -7.08
C GLY A 217 4.74 11.30 -7.51
N HIS A 218 4.00 11.84 -6.57
CA HIS A 218 2.88 12.77 -6.74
C HIS A 218 1.96 12.39 -7.91
N ILE A 219 1.38 11.20 -7.80
CA ILE A 219 0.47 10.69 -8.83
C ILE A 219 -0.78 11.58 -8.86
N PRO A 220 -1.16 12.14 -10.02
CA PRO A 220 -2.32 13.05 -10.11
C PRO A 220 -3.65 12.37 -9.81
N ASN A 221 -3.73 11.05 -9.98
CA ASN A 221 -4.92 10.27 -9.66
C ASN A 221 -5.00 10.02 -8.16
N PRO A 222 -6.02 10.57 -7.46
CA PRO A 222 -6.24 10.27 -6.05
C PRO A 222 -6.51 8.77 -5.85
N THR A 223 -5.85 8.18 -4.89
CA THR A 223 -6.10 6.79 -4.51
C THR A 223 -7.42 6.71 -3.75
N GLY A 224 -8.34 5.92 -4.26
CA GLY A 224 -9.64 5.69 -3.64
C GLY A 224 -10.31 4.48 -4.24
N SER A 225 -11.23 3.88 -3.50
CA SER A 225 -12.02 2.73 -3.94
C SER A 225 -13.44 2.86 -3.44
N VAL A 226 -14.38 2.43 -4.26
CA VAL A 226 -15.78 2.25 -3.89
C VAL A 226 -16.09 0.77 -3.93
N ALA A 227 -16.73 0.24 -2.88
CA ALA A 227 -17.07 -1.17 -2.81
C ALA A 227 -18.54 -1.34 -2.43
N TRP A 228 -19.21 -2.31 -3.05
CA TRP A 228 -20.60 -2.64 -2.71
C TRP A 228 -20.93 -4.10 -2.95
N TRP A 229 -21.91 -4.58 -2.21
CA TRP A 229 -22.48 -5.90 -2.38
C TRP A 229 -23.61 -5.86 -3.41
N PHE A 230 -23.67 -6.84 -4.31
CA PHE A 230 -24.77 -6.96 -5.27
C PHE A 230 -25.22 -8.42 -5.38
N ASP A 231 -26.45 -8.60 -5.83
CA ASP A 231 -27.01 -9.92 -6.09
C ASP A 231 -26.50 -10.39 -7.46
N ASP A 232 -25.82 -11.54 -7.47
CA ASP A 232 -25.19 -12.09 -8.66
C ASP A 232 -25.82 -13.46 -8.99
N PRO A 233 -26.67 -13.52 -10.02
CA PRO A 233 -27.36 -14.76 -10.39
C PRO A 233 -26.46 -15.77 -11.09
N TYR A 234 -25.23 -15.40 -11.46
CA TYR A 234 -24.36 -16.23 -12.29
C TYR A 234 -23.33 -17.03 -11.50
N HIS A 235 -22.98 -16.58 -10.28
CA HIS A 235 -21.89 -17.17 -9.49
C HIS A 235 -22.40 -17.82 -8.19
N GLY A 236 -23.55 -18.45 -8.22
CA GLY A 236 -24.11 -19.20 -7.10
C GLY A 236 -24.89 -18.36 -6.08
N GLU A 237 -25.29 -19.00 -4.99
CA GLU A 237 -26.10 -18.34 -3.96
C GLU A 237 -25.31 -17.29 -3.18
N GLY A 238 -26.00 -16.24 -2.74
CA GLY A 238 -25.46 -15.14 -1.95
C GLY A 238 -24.93 -13.99 -2.79
N LYS A 239 -24.44 -12.95 -2.09
CA LYS A 239 -23.99 -11.72 -2.73
C LYS A 239 -22.55 -11.83 -3.23
N SER A 240 -22.26 -11.11 -4.28
CA SER A 240 -20.91 -10.85 -4.80
C SER A 240 -20.45 -9.45 -4.40
N LEU A 241 -19.15 -9.26 -4.29
CA LEU A 241 -18.51 -7.98 -3.96
C LEU A 241 -17.96 -7.33 -5.23
N ARG A 242 -18.32 -6.08 -5.49
CA ARG A 242 -17.71 -5.26 -6.53
C ARG A 242 -16.86 -4.16 -5.91
N ILE A 243 -15.66 -3.95 -6.47
CA ILE A 243 -14.73 -2.91 -6.06
C ILE A 243 -14.29 -2.15 -7.31
N GLU A 244 -14.48 -0.85 -7.31
CA GLU A 244 -14.06 0.06 -8.38
C GLU A 244 -13.04 1.06 -7.84
N GLY A 245 -12.09 1.48 -8.66
CA GLY A 245 -11.09 2.46 -8.28
C GLY A 245 -9.68 1.93 -8.38
N THR A 246 -8.88 2.05 -7.32
CA THR A 246 -7.50 1.57 -7.28
C THR A 246 -7.44 0.22 -6.56
N PRO A 247 -7.71 -0.90 -7.24
CA PRO A 247 -7.72 -2.20 -6.61
C PRO A 247 -6.30 -2.70 -6.44
N TRP A 248 -5.98 -3.12 -5.24
CA TRP A 248 -4.76 -3.85 -4.95
C TRP A 248 -5.10 -5.24 -4.44
N GLY A 249 -4.62 -6.26 -5.17
CA GLY A 249 -4.61 -7.61 -4.65
C GLY A 249 -5.99 -8.27 -4.54
N HIS A 250 -6.60 -8.59 -5.67
CA HIS A 250 -7.79 -9.45 -5.73
C HIS A 250 -7.67 -10.65 -4.78
N ASP A 251 -6.55 -11.37 -4.81
CA ASP A 251 -6.29 -12.51 -3.95
C ASP A 251 -6.25 -12.14 -2.45
N GLN A 252 -5.86 -10.92 -2.13
CA GLN A 252 -5.88 -10.43 -0.73
C GLN A 252 -7.30 -10.23 -0.24
N VAL A 253 -8.18 -9.65 -1.06
CA VAL A 253 -9.61 -9.48 -0.73
C VAL A 253 -10.28 -10.85 -0.58
N VAL A 254 -10.05 -11.75 -1.54
CA VAL A 254 -10.53 -13.14 -1.50
C VAL A 254 -10.09 -13.83 -0.21
N GLY A 255 -8.81 -13.73 0.14
CA GLY A 255 -8.26 -14.33 1.34
C GLY A 255 -8.77 -13.71 2.64
N MET A 256 -8.88 -12.38 2.69
CA MET A 256 -9.35 -11.64 3.86
C MET A 256 -10.81 -11.97 4.20
N TYR A 257 -11.68 -11.93 3.20
CA TYR A 257 -13.10 -12.20 3.38
C TYR A 257 -13.47 -13.68 3.24
N ARG A 258 -12.50 -14.54 2.91
CA ARG A 258 -12.70 -15.98 2.65
C ARG A 258 -13.82 -16.24 1.63
N MET A 259 -13.89 -15.39 0.62
CA MET A 259 -14.87 -15.48 -0.44
C MET A 259 -14.34 -16.34 -1.60
N PRO A 260 -15.22 -17.00 -2.36
CA PRO A 260 -14.85 -17.57 -3.66
C PRO A 260 -14.33 -16.46 -4.59
N ALA A 261 -13.25 -16.74 -5.31
CA ALA A 261 -12.61 -15.75 -6.19
C ALA A 261 -13.57 -15.21 -7.28
N GLU A 262 -14.44 -16.06 -7.77
CA GLU A 262 -15.47 -15.72 -8.76
C GLU A 262 -16.56 -14.77 -8.25
N LYS A 263 -16.62 -14.54 -6.93
CA LYS A 263 -17.56 -13.61 -6.29
C LYS A 263 -16.94 -12.24 -5.97
N VAL A 264 -15.69 -12.03 -6.32
CA VAL A 264 -14.99 -10.75 -6.12
C VAL A 264 -14.68 -10.15 -7.48
N PHE A 265 -15.30 -9.03 -7.78
CA PHE A 265 -15.12 -8.29 -9.04
C PHE A 265 -14.34 -7.03 -8.74
N GLN A 266 -13.20 -6.88 -9.40
CA GLN A 266 -12.39 -5.68 -9.31
C GLN A 266 -12.18 -5.10 -10.70
N GLU A 267 -12.48 -3.83 -10.86
CA GLU A 267 -12.11 -3.06 -12.04
C GLU A 267 -11.13 -1.94 -11.67
N CYS A 268 -9.95 -2.02 -12.26
CA CYS A 268 -9.01 -0.91 -12.28
C CYS A 268 -9.25 -0.12 -13.55
N MET A 269 -9.80 1.06 -13.44
CA MET A 269 -10.18 1.82 -14.61
C MET A 269 -9.02 2.64 -15.18
N PHE A 270 -8.02 3.05 -14.40
CA PHE A 270 -6.88 3.83 -14.92
C PHE A 270 -5.69 3.84 -13.97
#